data_8020c2c781cc616e4cb6ac1a55865224
#
_entry.id   8020c2c781cc616e4cb6ac1a55865224
#
_cell.length_a   1.000
_cell.length_b   1.000
_cell.length_c   1.000
_cell.angle_alpha   90.00
_cell.angle_beta   90.00
_cell.angle_gamma   90.00
#
_symmetry.space_group_name_H-M   'P 1'
#
loop_
_entity.id
_entity.type
_entity.pdbx_description
1 polymer ?
#
loop_
_entity_poly.entity_id
_entity_poly.type
_entity_poly.pdbx_seq_one_letter_code
_entity_poly.pdbx_strand_id
1 'polypeptide(L)' 'MQYSKPEVADKRSYTVDEIAKLLQISKSKAYGLCKQKLFRTINVGRSIRISKRSFDDWLDAQE' A
#
# COMPACT_ATOMS: atom_id res chain seq x y z
N MET A 1 23.36 -9.15 7.54
CA MET A 1 23.01 -8.84 7.52
C MET A 1 22.28 -8.64 7.65
N GLN A 2 21.98 -8.64 7.62
CA GLN A 2 21.34 -8.38 7.61
C GLN A 2 20.61 -7.93 7.71
N TYR A 3 20.37 -7.80 7.61
CA TYR A 3 19.63 -7.07 7.55
C TYR A 3 18.72 -6.92 7.36
N SER A 4 18.76 -7.19 7.17
CA SER A 4 17.78 -6.98 6.63
C SER A 4 16.46 -7.22 7.01
N LYS A 5 15.85 -7.76 7.41
CA LYS A 5 14.66 -8.04 7.82
C LYS A 5 13.99 -7.08 8.60
N PRO A 6 14.58 -6.39 9.37
CA PRO A 6 13.89 -5.37 10.10
C PRO A 6 13.35 -4.34 9.21
N GLU A 7 13.93 -4.18 8.08
CA GLU A 7 13.41 -3.19 7.22
C GLU A 7 12.06 -3.54 6.76
N VAL A 8 11.71 -4.77 6.79
CA VAL A 8 10.36 -5.17 6.44
C VAL A 8 9.40 -4.67 7.50
N ALA A 9 9.78 -4.75 8.74
CA ALA A 9 8.92 -4.30 9.82
C ALA A 9 8.74 -2.79 9.80
N ASP A 10 9.76 -2.08 9.30
CA ASP A 10 9.70 -0.63 9.26
C ASP A 10 9.23 -0.09 7.95
N LYS A 11 8.70 -0.93 7.14
CA LYS A 11 8.25 -0.54 5.83
C LYS A 11 7.23 0.57 5.93
N ARG A 12 7.44 1.64 5.19
CA ARG A 12 6.57 2.80 5.24
C ARG A 12 5.61 2.88 4.08
N SER A 13 5.70 1.96 3.16
CA SER A 13 4.80 1.97 2.02
C SER A 13 4.39 0.56 1.69
N TYR A 14 3.24 0.45 1.06
CA TYR A 14 2.76 -0.82 0.52
C TYR A 14 2.86 -0.79 -0.99
N THR A 15 2.96 -1.96 -1.59
CA THR A 15 2.80 -2.08 -3.02
C THR A 15 1.33 -2.32 -3.31
N VAL A 16 0.94 -2.19 -4.58
CA VAL A 16 -0.43 -2.49 -4.98
C VAL A 16 -0.77 -3.95 -4.69
N ASP A 17 0.18 -4.86 -4.93
CA ASP A 17 -0.01 -6.27 -4.61
C ASP A 17 -0.31 -6.48 -3.14
N GLU A 18 0.40 -5.77 -2.30
CA GLU A 18 0.22 -5.93 -0.87
C GLU A 18 -1.15 -5.46 -0.40
N ILE A 19 -1.62 -4.32 -0.90
CA ILE A 19 -2.95 -3.88 -0.49
C ILE A 19 -4.03 -4.77 -1.07
N ALA A 20 -3.80 -5.32 -2.26
CA ALA A 20 -4.75 -6.28 -2.83
C ALA A 20 -4.91 -7.48 -1.91
N LYS A 21 -3.80 -7.99 -1.38
CA LYS A 21 -3.85 -9.11 -0.47
C LYS A 21 -4.48 -8.75 0.86
N LEU A 22 -4.15 -7.57 1.37
CA LEU A 22 -4.72 -7.13 2.64
C LEU A 22 -6.23 -7.01 2.55
N LEU A 23 -6.73 -6.52 1.43
CA LEU A 23 -8.16 -6.31 1.24
C LEU A 23 -8.84 -7.52 0.62
N GLN A 24 -8.06 -8.51 0.20
CA GLN A 24 -8.57 -9.71 -0.45
C GLN A 24 -9.36 -9.36 -1.72
N ILE A 25 -8.79 -8.50 -2.52
CA ILE A 25 -9.39 -8.09 -3.79
C ILE A 25 -8.40 -8.34 -4.91
N SER A 26 -8.87 -8.23 -6.13
CA SER A 26 -8.00 -8.40 -7.28
C SER A 26 -7.04 -7.23 -7.39
N LYS A 27 -5.94 -7.46 -8.10
CA LYS A 27 -4.97 -6.41 -8.32
C LYS A 27 -5.57 -5.26 -9.13
N SER A 28 -6.44 -5.59 -10.07
CA SER A 28 -7.13 -4.55 -10.85
C SER A 28 -7.95 -3.64 -9.98
N LYS A 29 -8.67 -4.21 -9.02
CA LYS A 29 -9.44 -3.40 -8.11
C LYS A 29 -8.56 -2.55 -7.22
N ALA A 30 -7.42 -3.10 -6.81
CA ALA A 30 -6.48 -2.34 -5.99
C ALA A 30 -5.93 -1.15 -6.76
N TYR A 31 -5.61 -1.32 -8.02
CA TYR A 31 -5.17 -0.21 -8.86
C TYR A 31 -6.28 0.84 -8.98
N GLY A 32 -7.52 0.40 -9.10
CA GLY A 32 -8.65 1.31 -9.15
C GLY A 32 -8.77 2.16 -7.91
N LEU A 33 -8.54 1.55 -6.75
CA LEU A 33 -8.57 2.31 -5.50
C LEU A 33 -7.46 3.36 -5.47
N CYS A 34 -6.29 3.01 -5.96
CA CYS A 34 -5.19 3.96 -6.00
C CYS A 34 -5.52 5.16 -6.89
N LYS A 35 -6.25 4.93 -7.97
CA LYS A 35 -6.63 6.01 -8.87
C LYS A 35 -7.67 6.93 -8.27
N GLN A 36 -8.44 6.45 -7.32
CA GLN A 36 -9.47 7.26 -6.68
C GLN A 36 -8.91 8.22 -5.64
N LYS A 37 -7.62 8.09 -5.36
CA LYS A 37 -6.94 8.99 -4.42
C LYS A 37 -7.55 8.96 -3.02
N LEU A 38 -7.95 7.77 -2.62
CA LEU A 38 -8.51 7.57 -1.28
C LEU A 38 -7.44 7.63 -0.22
N PHE A 39 -6.20 7.39 -0.61
CA PHE A 39 -5.06 7.45 0.29
C PHE A 39 -3.87 7.91 -0.54
N ARG A 40 -2.81 8.25 0.15
CA ARG A 40 -1.66 8.85 -0.49
C ARG A 40 -0.86 7.84 -1.27
N THR A 41 -0.54 8.15 -2.50
CA THR A 41 0.30 7.29 -3.33
C THR A 41 1.46 8.09 -3.89
N ILE A 42 2.53 7.39 -4.20
CA ILE A 42 3.73 7.98 -4.77
C ILE A 42 4.14 7.12 -5.94
N ASN A 43 4.47 7.76 -7.04
CA ASN A 43 4.98 7.03 -8.19
C ASN A 43 6.49 6.99 -8.10
N VAL A 44 7.05 5.79 -8.15
CA VAL A 44 8.49 5.61 -8.14
C VAL A 44 8.83 4.82 -9.39
N GLY A 45 9.32 5.52 -10.41
CA GLY A 45 9.52 4.90 -11.70
C GLY A 45 8.20 4.41 -12.24
N ARG A 46 8.09 3.12 -12.48
CA ARG A 46 6.86 2.54 -12.97
C ARG A 46 6.02 1.94 -11.87
N SER A 47 6.50 2.02 -10.64
CA SER A 47 5.82 1.42 -9.51
C SER A 47 5.01 2.45 -8.77
N ILE A 48 3.90 2.00 -8.20
CA ILE A 48 3.09 2.82 -7.32
C ILE A 48 3.37 2.36 -5.91
N ARG A 49 3.68 3.30 -5.03
CA ARG A 49 3.85 3.02 -3.61
C ARG A 49 2.75 3.73 -2.86
N ILE A 50 2.17 3.06 -1.91
CA ILE A 50 1.07 3.59 -1.13
C ILE A 50 1.57 3.88 0.29
N SER A 51 1.34 5.09 0.77
CA SER A 51 1.72 5.44 2.13
C SER A 51 1.03 4.51 3.11
N LYS A 52 1.82 3.78 3.89
CA LYS A 52 1.27 2.84 4.85
C LYS A 52 0.35 3.55 5.84
N ARG A 53 0.82 4.67 6.37
CA ARG A 53 0.02 5.40 7.34
C ARG A 53 -1.30 5.89 6.76
N SER A 54 -1.23 6.44 5.55
CA SER A 54 -2.43 6.96 4.92
C SER A 54 -3.42 5.84 4.61
N PHE A 55 -2.91 4.71 4.13
CA PHE A 55 -3.76 3.56 3.83
C PHE A 55 -4.37 2.99 5.10
N ASP A 56 -3.55 2.85 6.14
CA ASP A 56 -4.04 2.30 7.41
C ASP A 56 -5.13 3.18 7.99
N ASP A 57 -4.94 4.50 7.94
CA ASP A 57 -5.95 5.44 8.43
C ASP A 57 -7.23 5.33 7.63
N TRP A 58 -7.10 5.23 6.32
CA TRP A 58 -8.26 5.08 5.45
C TRP A 58 -9.01 3.79 5.77
N LEU A 59 -8.26 2.71 5.93
CA LEU A 59 -8.86 1.41 6.20
C LEU A 59 -9.59 1.42 7.54
N ASP A 60 -8.97 1.99 8.55
CA ASP A 60 -9.59 2.07 9.87
C ASP A 60 -10.88 2.85 9.82
N ALA A 61 -10.96 3.85 8.99
CA ALA A 61 -12.17 4.66 8.88
C ALA A 61 -13.32 3.92 8.21
N GLN A 62 -13.04 2.79 7.55
CA GLN A 62 -14.10 2.01 6.90
C GLN A 62 -14.83 1.10 7.88
N GLU A 63 -14.34 0.94 9.08
CA GLU A 63 -14.96 0.03 10.02
C GLU A 63 -16.06 0.65 10.84
#